data_468fe8421ed9f43ba930dfc499df30a2
#
_entry.id   468fe8421ed9f43ba930dfc499df30a2
#
_cell.length_a   1.000
_cell.length_b   1.000
_cell.length_c   1.000
_cell.angle_alpha   90.00
_cell.angle_beta   90.00
_cell.angle_gamma   90.00
#
_symmetry.space_group_name_H-M   'P 1'
#
loop_
_entity.id
_entity.type
_entity.pdbx_description
1 polymer ?
#
loop_
_entity_poly.entity_id
_entity_poly.type
_entity_poly.pdbx_seq_one_letter_code
_entity_poly.pdbx_strand_id
1 'polypeptide(L)'
;EALLFTHRGLSGPSSLQLSNYWNVGQSFKVDFLPSVDLLDFFKAKKQSQPKVLLRTLLNEYLPKSVVAELQILIWTESAETAIGNISDDKLEQIAARLHGFEVKPSGTEGYRTAEVTLGGVDTTEVSSKTMESKKQKGLYFIGEVLDVTGHLGGYNFQWA
;
A
#
# COMPACT_ATOMS: atom_id res chain seq x y z
N GLU A 1 6.81 -2.22 -3.70
CA GLU A 1 6.98 -3.02 -2.47
C GLU A 1 5.78 -3.95 -2.25
N ALA A 2 5.95 -5.00 -1.44
CA ALA A 2 4.89 -5.97 -1.19
C ALA A 2 3.84 -5.43 -0.20
N LEU A 3 2.57 -5.67 -0.52
CA LEU A 3 1.42 -5.44 0.34
C LEU A 3 0.87 -6.78 0.83
N LEU A 4 0.66 -6.93 2.12
CA LEU A 4 0.12 -8.14 2.73
C LEU A 4 -1.32 -7.91 3.19
N PHE A 5 -2.24 -8.75 2.70
CA PHE A 5 -3.61 -8.83 3.19
C PHE A 5 -3.69 -9.84 4.32
N THR A 6 -4.19 -9.43 5.47
CA THR A 6 -4.36 -10.28 6.64
C THR A 6 -5.83 -10.33 7.05
N HIS A 7 -6.17 -11.23 7.97
CA HIS A 7 -7.53 -11.32 8.55
C HIS A 7 -7.95 -10.07 9.34
N ARG A 8 -6.99 -9.17 9.66
CA ARG A 8 -7.25 -7.93 10.42
C ARG A 8 -7.13 -6.66 9.57
N GLY A 9 -6.54 -6.74 8.40
CA GLY A 9 -6.32 -5.59 7.53
C GLY A 9 -5.05 -5.70 6.71
N LEU A 10 -4.46 -4.56 6.38
CA LEU A 10 -3.27 -4.47 5.57
C LEU A 10 -2.00 -4.47 6.42
N SER A 11 -0.96 -5.11 5.92
CA SER A 11 0.37 -5.16 6.51
C SER A 11 1.44 -5.28 5.42
N GLY A 12 2.66 -5.61 5.80
CA GLY A 12 3.79 -5.71 4.88
C GLY A 12 4.49 -4.38 4.63
N PRO A 13 5.61 -4.38 3.93
CA PRO A 13 6.48 -3.21 3.78
C PRO A 13 5.77 -1.97 3.25
N SER A 14 4.91 -2.11 2.23
CA SER A 14 4.14 -0.99 1.68
C SER A 14 3.20 -0.36 2.71
N SER A 15 2.50 -1.18 3.48
CA SER A 15 1.56 -0.70 4.50
C SER A 15 2.29 -0.03 5.66
N LEU A 16 3.39 -0.62 6.13
CA LEU A 16 4.19 -0.05 7.21
C LEU A 16 4.80 1.29 6.80
N GLN A 17 5.34 1.40 5.59
CA GLN A 17 5.89 2.67 5.09
C GLN A 17 4.81 3.73 4.90
N LEU A 18 3.64 3.35 4.37
CA LEU A 18 2.51 4.25 4.17
C LEU A 18 1.97 4.80 5.50
N SER A 19 2.00 3.98 6.57
CA SER A 19 1.49 4.38 7.89
C SER A 19 2.18 5.61 8.47
N ASN A 20 3.38 5.95 8.03
CA ASN A 20 4.10 7.16 8.42
C ASN A 20 3.43 8.45 7.90
N TYR A 21 2.62 8.34 6.85
CA TYR A 21 2.02 9.49 6.14
C TYR A 21 0.50 9.49 6.20
N TRP A 22 -0.12 8.35 6.56
CA TRP A 22 -1.56 8.22 6.59
C TRP A 22 -2.15 8.69 7.93
N ASN A 23 -3.25 9.44 7.86
CA ASN A 23 -4.00 9.87 9.03
C ASN A 23 -5.40 9.21 9.07
N VAL A 24 -5.90 8.95 10.27
CA VAL A 24 -7.22 8.36 10.48
C VAL A 24 -8.32 9.15 9.75
N GLY A 25 -9.15 8.44 8.99
CA GLY A 25 -10.22 9.03 8.18
C GLY A 25 -9.85 9.33 6.73
N GLN A 26 -8.56 9.30 6.37
CA GLN A 26 -8.12 9.43 4.98
C GLN A 26 -8.26 8.10 4.23
N SER A 27 -8.52 8.18 2.92
CA SER A 27 -8.37 7.06 2.00
C SER A 27 -7.03 7.15 1.26
N PHE A 28 -6.58 6.01 0.75
CA PHE A 28 -5.45 5.93 -0.18
C PHE A 28 -5.78 4.96 -1.31
N LYS A 29 -4.98 4.99 -2.37
CA LYS A 29 -5.16 4.09 -3.50
C LYS A 29 -4.04 3.07 -3.55
N VAL A 30 -4.41 1.84 -3.85
CA VAL A 30 -3.50 0.73 -4.11
C VAL A 30 -3.46 0.49 -5.62
N ASP A 31 -2.26 0.51 -6.19
CA ASP A 31 -1.99 -0.01 -7.52
C ASP A 31 -1.49 -1.44 -7.38
N PHE A 32 -2.28 -2.41 -7.86
CA PHE A 32 -1.92 -3.82 -7.75
C PHE A 32 -0.84 -4.25 -8.75
N LEU A 33 -0.67 -3.53 -9.85
CA LEU A 33 0.20 -3.90 -10.97
C LEU A 33 0.91 -2.68 -11.57
N PRO A 34 1.70 -1.94 -10.79
CA PRO A 34 2.26 -0.65 -11.19
C PRO A 34 3.23 -0.72 -12.40
N SER A 35 3.72 -1.92 -12.72
CA SER A 35 4.66 -2.14 -13.84
C SER A 35 3.98 -2.67 -15.10
N VAL A 36 2.65 -2.81 -15.11
CA VAL A 36 1.90 -3.38 -16.24
C VAL A 36 0.86 -2.37 -16.70
N ASP A 37 0.86 -2.01 -17.97
CA ASP A 37 -0.28 -1.34 -18.58
C ASP A 37 -1.41 -2.37 -18.78
N LEU A 38 -2.35 -2.39 -17.83
CA LEU A 38 -3.44 -3.37 -17.81
C LEU A 38 -4.39 -3.23 -19.00
N LEU A 39 -4.62 -2.02 -19.47
CA LEU A 39 -5.53 -1.82 -20.60
C LEU A 39 -4.94 -2.39 -21.88
N ASP A 40 -3.70 -2.07 -22.17
CA ASP A 40 -2.98 -2.62 -23.31
C ASP A 40 -2.81 -4.14 -23.21
N PHE A 41 -2.50 -4.64 -22.01
CA PHE A 41 -2.43 -6.07 -21.75
C PHE A 41 -3.77 -6.76 -22.03
N PHE A 42 -4.89 -6.23 -21.53
CA PHE A 42 -6.21 -6.80 -21.77
C PHE A 42 -6.59 -6.77 -23.25
N LYS A 43 -6.34 -5.67 -23.97
CA LYS A 43 -6.59 -5.57 -25.41
C LYS A 43 -5.79 -6.59 -26.21
N ALA A 44 -4.50 -6.76 -25.89
CA ALA A 44 -3.63 -7.76 -26.53
C ALA A 44 -4.14 -9.20 -26.26
N LYS A 45 -4.53 -9.50 -25.01
CA LYS A 45 -5.08 -10.82 -24.65
C LYS A 45 -6.46 -11.06 -25.28
N LYS A 46 -7.28 -10.04 -25.42
CA LYS A 46 -8.58 -10.12 -26.11
C LYS A 46 -8.43 -10.55 -27.56
N GLN A 47 -7.35 -10.10 -28.24
CA GLN A 47 -7.04 -10.50 -29.61
C GLN A 47 -6.41 -11.89 -29.70
N SER A 48 -5.45 -12.20 -28.84
CA SER A 48 -4.67 -13.43 -28.91
C SER A 48 -5.33 -14.64 -28.22
N GLN A 49 -6.11 -14.39 -27.16
CA GLN A 49 -6.73 -15.41 -26.32
C GLN A 49 -8.18 -15.05 -25.94
N PRO A 50 -9.09 -14.84 -26.90
CA PRO A 50 -10.43 -14.27 -26.65
C PRO A 50 -11.33 -15.12 -25.73
N LYS A 51 -11.04 -16.40 -25.55
CA LYS A 51 -11.83 -17.32 -24.71
C LYS A 51 -11.41 -17.35 -23.25
N VAL A 52 -10.32 -16.70 -22.89
CA VAL A 52 -9.76 -16.73 -21.52
C VAL A 52 -10.57 -15.78 -20.61
N LEU A 53 -10.68 -16.13 -19.33
CA LEU A 53 -11.31 -15.31 -18.30
C LEU A 53 -10.29 -14.32 -17.70
N LEU A 54 -10.74 -13.15 -17.27
CA LEU A 54 -9.88 -12.14 -16.62
C LEU A 54 -9.13 -12.70 -15.42
N ARG A 55 -9.80 -13.52 -14.56
CA ARG A 55 -9.15 -14.15 -13.41
C ARG A 55 -7.94 -15.01 -13.80
N THR A 56 -8.00 -15.69 -14.94
CA THR A 56 -6.89 -16.53 -15.40
C THR A 56 -5.69 -15.69 -15.79
N LEU A 57 -5.92 -14.56 -16.45
CA LEU A 57 -4.87 -13.63 -16.85
C LEU A 57 -4.23 -12.93 -15.65
N LEU A 58 -5.05 -12.48 -14.70
CA LEU A 58 -4.56 -11.79 -13.51
C LEU A 58 -3.83 -12.73 -12.53
N ASN A 59 -4.15 -14.03 -12.53
CA ASN A 59 -3.41 -15.03 -11.76
C ASN A 59 -1.96 -15.25 -12.24
N GLU A 60 -1.58 -14.73 -13.41
CA GLU A 60 -0.18 -14.69 -13.86
C GLU A 60 0.66 -13.70 -13.02
N TYR A 61 0.03 -12.71 -12.40
CA TYR A 61 0.69 -11.61 -11.68
C TYR A 61 0.37 -11.57 -10.19
N LEU A 62 -0.84 -11.97 -9.80
CA LEU A 62 -1.36 -11.84 -8.44
C LEU A 62 -1.73 -13.20 -7.84
N PRO A 63 -1.65 -13.36 -6.51
CA PRO A 63 -2.12 -14.57 -5.83
C PRO A 63 -3.59 -14.87 -6.14
N LYS A 64 -3.92 -16.13 -6.36
CA LYS A 64 -5.29 -16.57 -6.70
C LYS A 64 -6.35 -16.11 -5.71
N SER A 65 -6.03 -16.09 -4.41
CA SER A 65 -6.93 -15.61 -3.36
C SER A 65 -7.24 -14.12 -3.51
N VAL A 66 -6.24 -13.31 -3.85
CA VAL A 66 -6.42 -11.86 -4.10
C VAL A 66 -7.27 -11.64 -5.34
N VAL A 67 -6.98 -12.36 -6.44
CA VAL A 67 -7.77 -12.26 -7.68
C VAL A 67 -9.23 -12.65 -7.47
N ALA A 68 -9.49 -13.68 -6.65
CA ALA A 68 -10.85 -14.09 -6.34
C ALA A 68 -11.64 -12.99 -5.63
N GLU A 69 -11.05 -12.31 -4.64
CA GLU A 69 -11.69 -11.19 -3.95
C GLU A 69 -11.87 -9.97 -4.86
N LEU A 70 -10.84 -9.63 -5.65
CA LEU A 70 -10.93 -8.53 -6.61
C LEU A 70 -12.01 -8.78 -7.67
N GLN A 71 -12.20 -10.03 -8.11
CA GLN A 71 -13.28 -10.41 -9.02
C GLN A 71 -14.66 -10.05 -8.43
N ILE A 72 -14.89 -10.39 -7.17
CA ILE A 72 -16.15 -10.07 -6.49
C ILE A 72 -16.36 -8.55 -6.40
N LEU A 73 -15.29 -7.81 -6.09
CA LEU A 73 -15.37 -6.38 -5.84
C LEU A 73 -15.40 -5.52 -7.11
N ILE A 74 -14.78 -5.98 -8.21
CA ILE A 74 -14.51 -5.13 -9.37
C ILE A 74 -15.28 -5.56 -10.62
N TRP A 75 -15.36 -6.87 -10.92
CA TRP A 75 -15.95 -7.37 -12.17
C TRP A 75 -16.85 -8.60 -11.98
N THR A 76 -17.60 -8.66 -10.88
CA THR A 76 -18.47 -9.79 -10.55
C THR A 76 -19.46 -10.13 -11.69
N GLU A 77 -20.02 -9.12 -12.37
CA GLU A 77 -20.94 -9.28 -13.51
C GLU A 77 -20.30 -9.95 -14.73
N SER A 78 -18.97 -9.83 -14.86
CA SER A 78 -18.19 -10.39 -15.98
C SER A 78 -17.29 -11.55 -15.53
N ALA A 79 -17.53 -12.08 -14.34
CA ALA A 79 -16.67 -13.09 -13.71
C ALA A 79 -16.47 -14.35 -14.57
N GLU A 80 -17.53 -14.82 -15.22
CA GLU A 80 -17.54 -15.99 -16.10
C GLU A 80 -17.57 -15.61 -17.59
N THR A 81 -17.34 -14.33 -17.92
CA THR A 81 -17.34 -13.85 -19.29
C THR A 81 -15.93 -13.93 -19.86
N ALA A 82 -15.79 -14.60 -21.02
CA ALA A 82 -14.52 -14.61 -21.74
C ALA A 82 -14.12 -13.19 -22.17
N ILE A 83 -12.84 -12.85 -22.11
CA ILE A 83 -12.33 -11.49 -22.36
C ILE A 83 -12.75 -10.95 -23.74
N GLY A 84 -12.87 -11.83 -24.74
CA GLY A 84 -13.33 -11.46 -26.08
C GLY A 84 -14.75 -10.87 -26.13
N ASN A 85 -15.59 -11.19 -25.16
CA ASN A 85 -16.97 -10.74 -25.03
C ASN A 85 -17.15 -9.56 -24.07
N ILE A 86 -16.08 -9.08 -23.44
CA ILE A 86 -16.09 -7.89 -22.58
C ILE A 86 -15.81 -6.67 -23.44
N SER A 87 -16.59 -5.60 -23.32
CA SER A 87 -16.36 -4.36 -24.06
C SER A 87 -15.06 -3.68 -23.64
N ASP A 88 -14.45 -2.91 -24.53
CA ASP A 88 -13.20 -2.20 -24.22
C ASP A 88 -13.41 -1.16 -23.11
N ASP A 89 -14.54 -0.47 -23.09
CA ASP A 89 -14.88 0.46 -22.00
C ASP A 89 -14.96 -0.25 -20.65
N LYS A 90 -15.49 -1.48 -20.61
CA LYS A 90 -15.52 -2.27 -19.37
C LYS A 90 -14.15 -2.73 -18.96
N LEU A 91 -13.29 -3.12 -19.90
CA LEU A 91 -11.89 -3.45 -19.63
C LEU A 91 -11.12 -2.25 -19.10
N GLU A 92 -11.33 -1.06 -19.65
CA GLU A 92 -10.74 0.18 -19.17
C GLU A 92 -11.17 0.51 -17.74
N GLN A 93 -12.46 0.39 -17.42
CA GLN A 93 -12.97 0.57 -16.06
C GLN A 93 -12.34 -0.42 -15.05
N ILE A 94 -12.19 -1.68 -15.45
CA ILE A 94 -11.57 -2.71 -14.61
C ILE A 94 -10.08 -2.39 -14.39
N ALA A 95 -9.35 -2.04 -15.46
CA ALA A 95 -7.94 -1.65 -15.38
C ALA A 95 -7.76 -0.43 -14.46
N ALA A 96 -8.56 0.62 -14.64
CA ALA A 96 -8.52 1.82 -13.81
C ALA A 96 -8.78 1.52 -12.32
N ARG A 97 -9.71 0.61 -12.02
CA ARG A 97 -9.98 0.19 -10.63
C ARG A 97 -8.86 -0.67 -10.04
N LEU A 98 -8.15 -1.45 -10.83
CA LEU A 98 -6.99 -2.23 -10.38
C LEU A 98 -5.76 -1.36 -10.15
N HIS A 99 -5.58 -0.29 -10.93
CA HIS A 99 -4.52 0.71 -10.74
C HIS A 99 -4.84 1.75 -9.65
N GLY A 100 -6.09 1.88 -9.27
CA GLY A 100 -6.52 2.90 -8.31
C GLY A 100 -7.53 2.36 -7.31
N PHE A 101 -7.30 1.17 -6.76
CA PHE A 101 -8.19 0.56 -5.77
C PHE A 101 -8.19 1.37 -4.47
N GLU A 102 -9.31 2.01 -4.18
CA GLU A 102 -9.44 2.86 -3.00
C GLU A 102 -9.65 2.03 -1.74
N VAL A 103 -8.85 2.34 -0.73
CA VAL A 103 -8.93 1.75 0.62
C VAL A 103 -9.08 2.88 1.64
N LYS A 104 -10.04 2.73 2.54
CA LYS A 104 -10.24 3.63 3.67
C LYS A 104 -10.15 2.85 4.97
N PRO A 105 -8.96 2.77 5.60
CA PRO A 105 -8.81 2.09 6.87
C PRO A 105 -9.60 2.78 7.99
N SER A 106 -10.10 2.01 8.93
CA SER A 106 -10.78 2.54 10.13
C SER A 106 -9.80 3.00 11.22
N GLY A 107 -8.55 2.53 11.18
CA GLY A 107 -7.52 2.85 12.15
C GLY A 107 -6.27 2.02 11.97
N THR A 108 -5.38 2.07 12.95
CA THR A 108 -4.18 1.25 13.08
C THR A 108 -4.34 0.21 14.19
N GLU A 109 -3.46 -0.78 14.25
CA GLU A 109 -3.39 -1.77 15.34
C GLU A 109 -2.90 -1.19 16.66
N GLY A 110 -2.34 0.02 16.63
CA GLY A 110 -1.84 0.73 17.81
C GLY A 110 -0.52 0.16 18.37
N TYR A 111 -0.18 0.63 19.56
CA TYR A 111 1.12 0.37 20.20
C TYR A 111 1.45 -1.10 20.44
N ARG A 112 0.47 -1.99 20.51
CA ARG A 112 0.71 -3.43 20.75
C ARG A 112 1.41 -4.12 19.61
N THR A 113 1.31 -3.58 18.41
CA THR A 113 1.85 -4.18 17.18
C THR A 113 2.80 -3.24 16.44
N ALA A 114 2.92 -1.99 16.89
CA ALA A 114 3.82 -1.03 16.31
C ALA A 114 5.28 -1.46 16.53
N GLU A 115 6.06 -1.48 15.47
CA GLU A 115 7.51 -1.66 15.52
C GLU A 115 8.22 -0.35 15.83
N VAL A 116 7.67 0.75 15.31
CA VAL A 116 8.13 2.14 15.50
C VAL A 116 6.89 3.01 15.75
N THR A 117 7.04 4.05 16.55
CA THR A 117 5.99 5.03 16.80
C THR A 117 6.33 6.36 16.14
N LEU A 118 5.32 6.96 15.51
CA LEU A 118 5.42 8.28 14.95
C LEU A 118 5.35 9.34 16.05
N GLY A 119 6.13 10.41 15.95
CA GLY A 119 6.23 11.46 16.94
C GLY A 119 7.37 11.26 17.93
N GLY A 120 7.62 12.24 18.76
CA GLY A 120 8.70 12.24 19.74
C GLY A 120 9.10 13.64 20.16
N VAL A 121 10.31 13.80 20.68
CA VAL A 121 10.88 15.09 21.01
C VAL A 121 11.23 15.85 19.73
N ASP A 122 10.68 17.04 19.57
CA ASP A 122 10.91 17.91 18.40
C ASP A 122 12.42 18.17 18.21
N THR A 123 12.95 17.75 17.08
CA THR A 123 14.38 17.89 16.74
C THR A 123 14.83 19.35 16.65
N THR A 124 13.92 20.28 16.39
CA THR A 124 14.23 21.72 16.39
C THR A 124 14.57 22.23 17.79
N GLU A 125 14.13 21.55 18.84
CA GLU A 125 14.36 21.88 20.25
C GLU A 125 15.61 21.19 20.85
N VAL A 126 16.31 20.41 20.02
CA VAL A 126 17.54 19.71 20.42
C VAL A 126 18.74 20.25 19.64
N SER A 127 19.87 20.38 20.30
CA SER A 127 21.12 20.79 19.66
C SER A 127 21.68 19.66 18.80
N SER A 128 21.83 19.88 17.50
CA SER A 128 22.43 18.90 16.57
C SER A 128 23.92 18.62 16.83
N LYS A 129 24.59 19.43 17.68
CA LYS A 129 26.01 19.25 18.02
C LYS A 129 26.22 18.48 19.31
N THR A 130 25.34 18.68 20.29
CA THR A 130 25.52 18.13 21.65
C THR A 130 24.41 17.20 22.09
N MET A 131 23.30 17.12 21.32
CA MET A 131 22.07 16.43 21.69
C MET A 131 21.40 16.98 22.95
N GLU A 132 21.82 18.17 23.41
CA GLU A 132 21.25 18.83 24.58
C GLU A 132 19.96 19.57 24.19
N SER A 133 18.98 19.53 25.09
CA SER A 133 17.74 20.32 24.97
C SER A 133 18.07 21.82 24.95
N LYS A 134 17.49 22.54 23.99
CA LYS A 134 17.58 24.01 23.96
C LYS A 134 16.69 24.68 25.01
N LYS A 135 15.71 23.95 25.58
CA LYS A 135 14.80 24.42 26.62
C LYS A 135 15.27 24.14 28.04
N GLN A 136 15.98 23.04 28.24
CA GLN A 136 16.40 22.60 29.56
C GLN A 136 17.88 22.21 29.54
N LYS A 137 18.72 23.03 30.17
CA LYS A 137 20.15 22.77 30.31
C LYS A 137 20.41 21.45 31.10
N GLY A 138 21.33 20.66 30.62
CA GLY A 138 21.72 19.39 31.22
C GLY A 138 20.82 18.20 30.88
N LEU A 139 19.79 18.41 30.04
CA LEU A 139 18.92 17.35 29.55
C LEU A 139 19.29 16.99 28.09
N TYR A 140 19.52 15.71 27.82
CA TYR A 140 19.95 15.22 26.52
C TYR A 140 18.97 14.19 25.98
N PHE A 141 18.76 14.18 24.64
CA PHE A 141 17.90 13.23 23.95
C PHE A 141 18.66 12.59 22.79
N ILE A 142 18.65 11.25 22.72
CA ILE A 142 19.28 10.48 21.65
C ILE A 142 18.38 9.29 21.27
N GLY A 143 18.49 8.84 20.02
CA GLY A 143 17.77 7.68 19.53
C GLY A 143 16.30 7.97 19.21
N GLU A 144 15.48 6.93 19.15
CA GLU A 144 14.09 6.99 18.65
C GLU A 144 13.10 7.73 19.56
N VAL A 145 13.55 8.31 20.66
CA VAL A 145 12.76 9.28 21.43
C VAL A 145 12.62 10.61 20.68
N LEU A 146 13.52 10.88 19.73
CA LEU A 146 13.44 12.03 18.83
C LEU A 146 12.32 11.83 17.80
N ASP A 147 11.67 12.94 17.40
CA ASP A 147 10.71 12.92 16.31
C ASP A 147 11.44 12.83 14.96
N VAL A 148 11.84 11.63 14.61
CA VAL A 148 12.49 11.29 13.35
C VAL A 148 11.75 10.13 12.69
N THR A 149 11.66 10.15 11.36
CA THR A 149 10.99 9.12 10.59
C THR A 149 11.90 8.66 9.45
N GLY A 150 12.47 7.48 9.61
CA GLY A 150 13.24 6.80 8.59
C GLY A 150 12.40 5.83 7.74
N HIS A 151 12.96 5.40 6.62
CA HIS A 151 12.36 4.32 5.84
C HIS A 151 12.40 2.99 6.60
N LEU A 152 11.45 2.10 6.28
CA LEU A 152 11.45 0.72 6.77
C LEU A 152 12.76 0.02 6.39
N GLY A 153 13.32 -0.80 7.31
CA GLY A 153 14.58 -1.53 7.11
C GLY A 153 15.72 -1.10 8.04
N GLY A 154 15.39 -0.59 9.23
CA GLY A 154 16.37 -0.17 10.24
C GLY A 154 16.88 1.26 10.08
N TYR A 155 16.44 1.98 9.06
CA TYR A 155 16.87 3.36 8.82
C TYR A 155 16.49 4.32 9.94
N ASN A 156 15.40 4.02 10.68
CA ASN A 156 15.00 4.87 11.80
C ASN A 156 16.06 4.88 12.90
N PHE A 157 16.60 3.73 13.27
CA PHE A 157 17.72 3.63 14.23
C PHE A 157 18.99 4.33 13.74
N GLN A 158 19.28 4.23 12.45
CA GLN A 158 20.45 4.89 11.87
C GLN A 158 20.29 6.41 11.82
N TRP A 159 19.06 6.88 11.66
CA TRP A 159 18.73 8.31 11.54
C TRP A 159 18.66 8.99 12.90
N ALA A 160 18.07 8.35 13.89
CA ALA A 160 17.93 8.84 15.26
C ALA A 160 19.24 8.66 16.06
#